data_0bb48dc9803bf7e0dfcdea0dbe1fe3ae
#
_entry.id   0bb48dc9803bf7e0dfcdea0dbe1fe3ae
#
_cell.length_a   1.000
_cell.length_b   1.000
_cell.length_c   1.000
_cell.angle_alpha   90.00
_cell.angle_beta   90.00
_cell.angle_gamma   90.00
#
_symmetry.space_group_name_H-M   'P 1'
#
loop_
_entity.id
_entity.type
_entity.pdbx_description
1 polymer ?
#
loop_
_entity_poly.entity_id
_entity_poly.type
_entity_poly.pdbx_seq_one_letter_code
_entity_poly.pdbx_strand_id
1 'polypeptide(L)'
;MADLKRSEIRAIENAMAFPRGFGYVLDFSDRTFDEYFQDEFGVEIYSEQFDTHGSSKRNRLLSYLHQADNSSALRVLRSLWDLREGLLSEREGLFGLEEAVNAGKPLRQVIERLQGEPDSVSTEGIKSFAPDRTLEELVADIERSLAANKPEVAIDHLHTYCMKRFAHLLRVRGIECG
;
A
#
# COMPACT_ATOMS: atom_id res chain seq x y z
N MET A 1 -1.08 7.56 9.54
CA MET A 1 -0.05 8.33 8.82
C MET A 1 1.11 7.42 8.53
N ALA A 2 1.56 7.38 7.27
CA ALA A 2 2.72 6.58 6.91
C ALA A 2 3.99 7.15 7.59
N ASP A 3 4.79 6.25 8.20
CA ASP A 3 6.06 6.63 8.84
C ASP A 3 7.15 6.72 7.77
N LEU A 4 7.20 7.87 7.09
CA LEU A 4 8.18 8.16 6.05
C LEU A 4 9.22 9.16 6.54
N LYS A 5 10.49 8.76 6.52
CA LYS A 5 11.64 9.61 6.89
C LYS A 5 11.89 10.65 5.79
N ARG A 6 12.51 11.77 6.13
CA ARG A 6 12.88 12.81 5.14
C ARG A 6 13.78 12.30 4.00
N SER A 7 14.67 11.34 4.30
CA SER A 7 15.51 10.70 3.28
C SER A 7 14.69 9.85 2.32
N GLU A 8 13.64 9.20 2.82
CA GLU A 8 12.73 8.37 2.02
C GLU A 8 11.82 9.23 1.13
N ILE A 9 11.33 10.35 1.65
CA ILE A 9 10.62 11.35 0.84
C ILE A 9 11.48 11.81 -0.34
N ARG A 10 12.76 12.14 -0.10
CA ARG A 10 13.69 12.49 -1.18
C ARG A 10 13.93 11.35 -2.17
N ALA A 11 14.00 10.13 -1.69
CA ALA A 11 14.14 8.95 -2.54
C ALA A 11 12.93 8.77 -3.47
N ILE A 12 11.72 8.94 -2.93
CA ILE A 12 10.46 8.92 -3.69
C ILE A 12 10.47 10.03 -4.76
N GLU A 13 10.79 11.26 -4.36
CA GLU A 13 10.85 12.41 -5.25
C GLU A 13 11.82 12.18 -6.43
N ASN A 14 13.03 11.74 -6.13
CA ASN A 14 14.06 11.50 -7.14
C ASN A 14 13.66 10.37 -8.10
N ALA A 15 13.11 9.29 -7.59
CA ALA A 15 12.68 8.17 -8.41
C ALA A 15 11.49 8.54 -9.32
N MET A 16 10.55 9.33 -8.81
CA MET A 16 9.35 9.75 -9.55
C MET A 16 9.60 10.89 -10.53
N ALA A 17 10.72 11.60 -10.43
CA ALA A 17 11.08 12.68 -11.36
C ALA A 17 11.34 12.20 -12.80
N PHE A 18 11.67 10.92 -12.98
CA PHE A 18 11.83 10.33 -14.32
C PHE A 18 10.47 10.22 -15.04
N PRO A 19 10.39 10.46 -16.34
CA PRO A 19 11.43 10.94 -17.27
C PRO A 19 11.48 12.46 -17.43
N ARG A 20 10.57 13.21 -16.80
CA ARG A 20 10.36 14.64 -17.06
C ARG A 20 11.16 15.59 -16.18
N GLY A 21 11.71 15.10 -15.08
CA GLY A 21 12.49 15.89 -14.15
C GLY A 21 11.73 16.35 -12.90
N PHE A 22 12.37 17.21 -12.12
CA PHE A 22 11.86 17.67 -10.83
C PHE A 22 10.50 18.37 -10.94
N GLY A 23 9.59 18.05 -10.03
CA GLY A 23 8.22 18.60 -10.00
C GLY A 23 7.18 17.73 -10.72
N TYR A 24 7.62 16.80 -11.52
CA TYR A 24 6.75 15.81 -12.16
C TYR A 24 6.65 14.53 -11.35
N VAL A 25 5.65 13.71 -11.65
CA VAL A 25 5.51 12.33 -11.21
C VAL A 25 5.42 11.49 -12.49
N LEU A 26 6.48 10.75 -12.77
CA LEU A 26 6.63 10.00 -14.01
C LEU A 26 6.31 10.86 -15.24
N ASP A 27 5.59 10.34 -16.20
CA ASP A 27 5.16 11.05 -17.41
C ASP A 27 3.69 11.52 -17.37
N PHE A 28 3.04 11.42 -16.21
CA PHE A 28 1.66 11.85 -16.05
C PHE A 28 1.42 13.31 -16.46
N SER A 29 0.34 13.55 -17.19
CA SER A 29 -0.32 14.86 -17.24
C SER A 29 -1.15 15.05 -15.96
N ASP A 30 -1.70 16.24 -15.74
CA ASP A 30 -2.59 16.47 -14.59
C ASP A 30 -3.83 15.59 -14.68
N ARG A 31 -4.41 15.49 -15.88
CA ARG A 31 -5.58 14.67 -16.14
C ARG A 31 -5.32 13.18 -15.91
N THR A 32 -4.23 12.64 -16.49
CA THR A 32 -3.95 11.20 -16.36
C THR A 32 -3.51 10.83 -14.94
N PHE A 33 -2.97 11.78 -14.18
CA PHE A 33 -2.64 11.59 -12.76
C PHE A 33 -3.90 11.51 -11.90
N ASP A 34 -4.90 12.35 -12.18
CA ASP A 34 -6.19 12.34 -11.50
C ASP A 34 -6.96 11.04 -11.80
N GLU A 35 -7.11 10.72 -13.09
CA GLU A 35 -7.75 9.47 -13.54
C GLU A 35 -7.08 8.24 -12.89
N TYR A 36 -5.76 8.20 -12.86
CA TYR A 36 -5.02 7.10 -12.24
C TYR A 36 -5.30 6.96 -10.74
N PHE A 37 -5.30 8.05 -9.98
CA PHE A 37 -5.59 8.00 -8.55
C PHE A 37 -7.04 7.64 -8.26
N GLN A 38 -7.96 8.12 -9.09
CA GLN A 38 -9.37 7.79 -8.96
C GLN A 38 -9.64 6.31 -9.26
N ASP A 39 -9.10 5.80 -10.37
CA ASP A 39 -9.38 4.45 -10.85
C ASP A 39 -8.70 3.37 -9.98
N GLU A 40 -7.43 3.58 -9.61
CA GLU A 40 -6.64 2.58 -8.89
C GLU A 40 -6.84 2.61 -7.37
N PHE A 41 -7.13 3.79 -6.81
CA PHE A 41 -7.16 3.98 -5.36
C PHE A 41 -8.48 4.56 -4.84
N GLY A 42 -9.37 5.07 -5.70
CA GLY A 42 -10.60 5.75 -5.31
C GLY A 42 -10.32 7.09 -4.62
N VAL A 43 -9.24 7.78 -5.00
CA VAL A 43 -8.76 9.00 -4.35
C VAL A 43 -8.85 10.19 -5.30
N GLU A 44 -9.56 11.24 -4.91
CA GLU A 44 -9.59 12.53 -5.59
C GLU A 44 -8.32 13.33 -5.26
N ILE A 45 -7.20 13.02 -5.94
CA ILE A 45 -5.87 13.58 -5.62
C ILE A 45 -5.81 15.11 -5.82
N TYR A 46 -6.71 15.68 -6.60
CA TYR A 46 -6.81 17.13 -6.80
C TYR A 46 -7.74 17.83 -5.82
N SER A 47 -8.32 17.12 -4.84
CA SER A 47 -9.09 17.74 -3.76
C SER A 47 -8.22 18.68 -2.91
N GLU A 48 -8.85 19.62 -2.20
CA GLU A 48 -8.18 20.64 -1.38
C GLU A 48 -7.32 20.03 -0.25
N GLN A 49 -7.71 18.86 0.26
CA GLN A 49 -6.98 18.16 1.32
C GLN A 49 -5.54 17.80 0.93
N PHE A 50 -5.24 17.65 -0.36
CA PHE A 50 -3.89 17.32 -0.85
C PHE A 50 -3.14 18.52 -1.43
N ASP A 51 -3.68 19.74 -1.31
CA ASP A 51 -3.05 20.99 -1.75
C ASP A 51 -2.28 21.72 -0.61
N THR A 52 -1.71 20.97 0.32
CA THR A 52 -1.07 21.52 1.52
C THR A 52 0.31 22.17 1.26
N HIS A 53 0.97 21.77 0.18
CA HIS A 53 2.33 22.21 -0.17
C HIS A 53 2.46 22.73 -1.60
N GLY A 54 1.31 23.06 -2.23
CA GLY A 54 1.23 23.56 -3.61
C GLY A 54 0.67 22.52 -4.59
N SER A 55 0.20 23.00 -5.73
CA SER A 55 -0.66 22.29 -6.68
C SER A 55 0.07 21.31 -7.62
N SER A 56 1.40 21.19 -7.56
CA SER A 56 2.13 20.26 -8.43
C SER A 56 1.80 18.80 -8.09
N LYS A 57 1.79 17.91 -9.09
CA LYS A 57 1.59 16.47 -8.92
C LYS A 57 2.48 15.88 -7.83
N ARG A 58 3.75 16.27 -7.82
CA ARG A 58 4.70 15.87 -6.78
C ARG A 58 4.21 16.28 -5.39
N ASN A 59 3.81 17.52 -5.19
CA ASN A 59 3.36 18.01 -3.89
C ASN A 59 2.07 17.31 -3.45
N ARG A 60 1.14 17.06 -4.37
CA ARG A 60 -0.09 16.31 -4.10
C ARG A 60 0.19 14.86 -3.71
N LEU A 61 1.10 14.17 -4.43
CA LEU A 61 1.56 12.84 -4.05
C LEU A 61 2.15 12.83 -2.64
N LEU A 62 3.02 13.79 -2.31
CA LEU A 62 3.62 13.87 -0.98
C LEU A 62 2.58 14.17 0.11
N SER A 63 1.63 15.08 -0.17
CA SER A 63 0.53 15.36 0.76
C SER A 63 -0.32 14.12 1.02
N TYR A 64 -0.61 13.34 -0.01
CA TYR A 64 -1.29 12.05 0.13
C TYR A 64 -0.50 11.07 0.99
N LEU A 65 0.79 10.86 0.67
CA LEU A 65 1.65 9.92 1.40
C LEU A 65 1.81 10.30 2.88
N HIS A 66 1.82 11.58 3.21
CA HIS A 66 1.85 12.05 4.59
C HIS A 66 0.56 11.80 5.36
N GLN A 67 -0.58 11.73 4.68
CA GLN A 67 -1.89 11.51 5.32
C GLN A 67 -2.30 10.04 5.33
N ALA A 68 -1.85 9.26 4.36
CA ALA A 68 -2.13 7.83 4.22
C ALA A 68 -1.53 7.01 5.38
N ASP A 69 -2.10 5.86 5.65
CA ASP A 69 -1.48 4.81 6.47
C ASP A 69 -0.38 4.07 5.68
N ASN A 70 0.40 3.22 6.37
CA ASN A 70 1.52 2.48 5.75
C ASN A 70 1.04 1.59 4.59
N SER A 71 -0.12 0.95 4.72
CA SER A 71 -0.69 0.05 3.72
C SER A 71 -1.08 0.80 2.45
N SER A 72 -1.80 1.91 2.61
CA SER A 72 -2.23 2.77 1.51
C SER A 72 -1.04 3.42 0.80
N ALA A 73 -0.05 3.92 1.57
CA ALA A 73 1.17 4.48 1.03
C ALA A 73 1.98 3.42 0.25
N LEU A 74 2.14 2.23 0.81
CA LEU A 74 2.82 1.10 0.16
C LEU A 74 2.13 0.70 -1.15
N ARG A 75 0.80 0.61 -1.16
CA ARG A 75 0.02 0.28 -2.35
C ARG A 75 0.26 1.28 -3.48
N VAL A 76 0.22 2.58 -3.18
CA VAL A 76 0.49 3.63 -4.17
C VAL A 76 1.95 3.59 -4.64
N LEU A 77 2.92 3.46 -3.73
CA LEU A 77 4.33 3.41 -4.10
C LEU A 77 4.68 2.21 -4.97
N ARG A 78 4.09 1.04 -4.72
CA ARG A 78 4.27 -0.15 -5.56
C ARG A 78 3.71 0.06 -6.96
N SER A 79 2.48 0.54 -7.06
CA SER A 79 1.84 0.76 -8.36
C SER A 79 2.62 1.79 -9.19
N LEU A 80 3.08 2.88 -8.57
CA LEU A 80 3.95 3.87 -9.23
C LEU A 80 5.34 3.28 -9.59
N TRP A 81 5.87 2.37 -8.77
CA TRP A 81 7.10 1.65 -9.09
C TRP A 81 6.95 0.80 -10.34
N ASP A 82 5.87 0.03 -10.44
CA ASP A 82 5.61 -0.85 -11.60
C ASP A 82 5.47 -0.03 -12.89
N LEU A 83 4.75 1.09 -12.84
CA LEU A 83 4.67 2.03 -13.97
C LEU A 83 6.04 2.59 -14.36
N ARG A 84 6.86 2.96 -13.36
CA ARG A 84 8.21 3.46 -13.61
C ARG A 84 9.09 2.42 -14.29
N GLU A 85 9.06 1.18 -13.84
CA GLU A 85 9.83 0.08 -14.45
C GLU A 85 9.37 -0.18 -15.90
N GLY A 86 8.07 -0.08 -16.18
CA GLY A 86 7.53 -0.11 -17.53
C GLY A 86 8.11 0.99 -18.42
N LEU A 87 8.11 2.24 -17.93
CA LEU A 87 8.67 3.38 -18.66
C LEU A 87 10.19 3.26 -18.90
N LEU A 88 10.93 2.65 -17.96
CA LEU A 88 12.36 2.39 -18.13
C LEU A 88 12.60 1.33 -19.20
N SER A 89 11.81 0.27 -19.21
CA SER A 89 11.91 -0.81 -20.21
C SER A 89 11.61 -0.30 -21.63
N GLU A 90 10.58 0.54 -21.79
CA GLU A 90 10.23 1.14 -23.08
C GLU A 90 11.32 2.08 -23.64
N ARG A 91 12.20 2.57 -22.79
CA ARG A 91 13.25 3.56 -23.11
C ARG A 91 14.66 2.97 -23.05
N GLU A 92 14.77 1.66 -23.14
CA GLU A 92 16.05 0.95 -23.17
C GLU A 92 16.97 1.51 -24.26
N GLY A 93 18.21 1.85 -23.89
CA GLY A 93 19.21 2.42 -24.81
C GLY A 93 19.22 3.95 -24.91
N LEU A 94 18.37 4.68 -24.19
CA LEU A 94 18.40 6.15 -24.14
C LEU A 94 19.45 6.68 -23.15
N PHE A 95 19.97 7.87 -23.44
CA PHE A 95 20.91 8.59 -22.57
C PHE A 95 20.25 8.93 -21.22
N GLY A 96 20.97 8.73 -20.11
CA GLY A 96 20.47 9.03 -18.77
C GLY A 96 19.68 7.88 -18.11
N LEU A 97 19.51 6.75 -18.77
CA LEU A 97 18.79 5.59 -18.23
C LEU A 97 19.46 5.03 -16.98
N GLU A 98 20.80 4.96 -16.94
CA GLU A 98 21.55 4.47 -15.79
C GLU A 98 21.32 5.35 -14.55
N GLU A 99 21.26 6.65 -14.69
CA GLU A 99 20.94 7.57 -13.61
C GLU A 99 19.52 7.34 -13.08
N ALA A 100 18.56 7.15 -14.00
CA ALA A 100 17.19 6.84 -13.63
C ALA A 100 17.08 5.52 -12.87
N VAL A 101 17.75 4.46 -13.33
CA VAL A 101 17.81 3.16 -12.65
C VAL A 101 18.40 3.31 -11.25
N ASN A 102 19.51 4.05 -11.12
CA ASN A 102 20.15 4.28 -9.83
C ASN A 102 19.27 5.10 -8.87
N ALA A 103 18.52 6.09 -9.36
CA ALA A 103 17.58 6.87 -8.57
C ALA A 103 16.42 6.02 -8.00
N GLY A 104 16.10 4.89 -8.63
CA GLY A 104 15.07 3.98 -8.16
C GLY A 104 15.50 3.09 -6.99
N LYS A 105 16.79 2.77 -6.84
CA LYS A 105 17.28 1.86 -5.80
C LYS A 105 16.86 2.25 -4.37
N PRO A 106 17.00 3.52 -3.94
CA PRO A 106 16.53 3.92 -2.61
C PRO A 106 15.01 3.81 -2.43
N LEU A 107 14.21 4.09 -3.47
CA LEU A 107 12.76 3.91 -3.42
C LEU A 107 12.38 2.45 -3.20
N ARG A 108 13.05 1.53 -3.88
CA ARG A 108 12.84 0.09 -3.69
C ARG A 108 13.07 -0.32 -2.23
N GLN A 109 14.12 0.21 -1.58
CA GLN A 109 14.39 -0.03 -0.17
C GLN A 109 13.27 0.51 0.74
N VAL A 110 12.68 1.68 0.40
CA VAL A 110 11.52 2.21 1.13
C VAL A 110 10.32 1.27 1.01
N ILE A 111 10.03 0.78 -0.19
CA ILE A 111 8.96 -0.17 -0.45
C ILE A 111 9.18 -1.46 0.35
N GLU A 112 10.39 -2.01 0.32
CA GLU A 112 10.76 -3.22 1.06
C GLU A 112 10.63 -3.03 2.58
N ARG A 113 11.03 -1.87 3.12
CA ARG A 113 10.83 -1.54 4.53
C ARG A 113 9.36 -1.47 4.90
N LEU A 114 8.55 -0.74 4.15
CA LEU A 114 7.11 -0.63 4.40
C LEU A 114 6.40 -1.99 4.30
N GLN A 115 6.92 -2.92 3.49
CA GLN A 115 6.41 -4.30 3.41
C GLN A 115 6.77 -5.13 4.65
N GLY A 116 7.97 -4.92 5.19
CA GLY A 116 8.48 -5.65 6.35
C GLY A 116 7.95 -5.12 7.68
N GLU A 117 7.41 -3.90 7.70
CA GLU A 117 6.66 -3.40 8.85
C GLU A 117 5.26 -4.04 8.81
N PRO A 118 4.93 -4.93 9.75
CA PRO A 118 3.55 -5.38 9.85
C PRO A 118 2.71 -4.11 10.03
N ASP A 119 1.82 -3.85 9.08
CA ASP A 119 0.76 -2.90 9.36
C ASP A 119 0.25 -3.24 10.75
N SER A 120 0.34 -2.28 11.65
CA SER A 120 -0.42 -2.39 12.88
C SER A 120 -1.89 -2.18 12.50
N VAL A 121 -2.41 -3.11 11.70
CA VAL A 121 -3.84 -3.36 11.74
C VAL A 121 -4.08 -3.59 13.21
N SER A 122 -4.72 -2.63 13.87
CA SER A 122 -5.07 -2.77 15.27
C SER A 122 -5.85 -4.08 15.39
N THR A 123 -5.14 -5.13 15.77
CA THR A 123 -5.72 -6.44 16.07
C THR A 123 -6.52 -6.40 17.38
N GLU A 124 -6.60 -5.22 18.03
CA GLU A 124 -7.40 -5.04 19.25
C GLU A 124 -8.87 -5.40 19.02
N GLY A 125 -9.44 -5.03 17.87
CA GLY A 125 -10.79 -5.47 17.50
C GLY A 125 -10.89 -6.99 17.29
N ILE A 126 -9.80 -7.66 16.96
CA ILE A 126 -9.73 -9.12 16.83
C ILE A 126 -9.50 -9.73 18.22
N LYS A 127 -8.64 -9.14 19.05
CA LYS A 127 -8.35 -9.59 20.41
C LYS A 127 -9.56 -9.47 21.36
N SER A 128 -10.46 -8.52 21.14
CA SER A 128 -11.68 -8.34 21.94
C SER A 128 -12.81 -9.30 21.56
N PHE A 129 -12.66 -10.07 20.50
CA PHE A 129 -13.61 -11.07 20.09
C PHE A 129 -13.27 -12.40 20.78
N ALA A 130 -14.12 -12.86 21.69
CA ALA A 130 -14.06 -14.17 22.33
C ALA A 130 -15.15 -15.08 21.76
N PRO A 131 -14.97 -15.67 20.59
CA PRO A 131 -15.75 -16.81 20.17
C PRO A 131 -15.17 -18.05 20.83
N ASP A 132 -15.70 -19.23 20.54
CA ASP A 132 -15.28 -20.52 21.09
C ASP A 132 -13.78 -20.86 20.90
N ARG A 133 -13.02 -19.96 20.31
CA ARG A 133 -11.59 -20.13 19.97
C ARG A 133 -10.86 -18.78 20.02
N THR A 134 -9.70 -18.75 20.67
CA THR A 134 -8.84 -17.55 20.71
C THR A 134 -8.07 -17.35 19.39
N LEU A 135 -7.58 -16.13 19.15
CA LEU A 135 -6.73 -15.86 17.99
C LEU A 135 -5.42 -16.66 18.05
N GLU A 136 -4.87 -16.83 19.26
CA GLU A 136 -3.65 -17.61 19.49
C GLU A 136 -3.83 -19.08 19.11
N GLU A 137 -4.97 -19.68 19.44
CA GLU A 137 -5.30 -21.06 19.03
C GLU A 137 -5.46 -21.18 17.51
N LEU A 138 -6.09 -20.18 16.87
CA LEU A 138 -6.21 -20.16 15.40
C LEU A 138 -4.83 -20.10 14.74
N VAL A 139 -3.95 -19.20 15.21
CA VAL A 139 -2.58 -19.06 14.68
C VAL A 139 -1.81 -20.37 14.85
N ALA A 140 -1.87 -20.99 16.04
CA ALA A 140 -1.20 -22.26 16.30
C ALA A 140 -1.70 -23.39 15.39
N ASP A 141 -3.00 -23.43 15.07
CA ASP A 141 -3.55 -24.42 14.15
C ASP A 141 -3.17 -24.18 12.69
N ILE A 142 -3.11 -22.91 12.28
CA ILE A 142 -2.61 -22.54 10.95
C ILE A 142 -1.14 -22.95 10.82
N GLU A 143 -0.29 -22.59 11.78
CA GLU A 143 1.13 -22.95 11.78
C GLU A 143 1.33 -24.48 11.74
N ARG A 144 0.55 -25.20 12.53
CA ARG A 144 0.59 -26.69 12.56
C ARG A 144 0.17 -27.27 11.20
N SER A 145 -0.85 -26.72 10.56
CA SER A 145 -1.33 -27.16 9.25
C SER A 145 -0.29 -26.88 8.16
N LEU A 146 0.38 -25.71 8.22
CA LEU A 146 1.45 -25.35 7.29
C LEU A 146 2.69 -26.27 7.50
N ALA A 147 3.08 -26.51 8.76
CA ALA A 147 4.17 -27.43 9.08
C ALA A 147 3.90 -28.88 8.63
N ALA A 148 2.62 -29.28 8.60
CA ALA A 148 2.18 -30.57 8.08
C ALA A 148 2.04 -30.58 6.53
N ASN A 149 2.42 -29.51 5.84
CA ASN A 149 2.26 -29.31 4.40
C ASN A 149 0.80 -29.48 3.91
N LYS A 150 -0.15 -28.93 4.69
CA LYS A 150 -1.59 -28.95 4.42
C LYS A 150 -2.14 -27.51 4.36
N PRO A 151 -1.76 -26.70 3.36
CA PRO A 151 -2.15 -25.29 3.29
C PRO A 151 -3.67 -25.12 3.12
N GLU A 152 -4.37 -26.05 2.49
CA GLU A 152 -5.84 -26.05 2.36
C GLU A 152 -6.54 -26.07 3.72
N VAL A 153 -6.03 -26.84 4.68
CA VAL A 153 -6.58 -26.91 6.05
C VAL A 153 -6.33 -25.59 6.79
N ALA A 154 -5.19 -24.97 6.58
CA ALA A 154 -4.88 -23.66 7.15
C ALA A 154 -5.85 -22.57 6.64
N ILE A 155 -6.18 -22.59 5.36
CA ILE A 155 -7.15 -21.68 4.74
C ILE A 155 -8.56 -21.92 5.31
N ASP A 156 -8.97 -23.17 5.48
CA ASP A 156 -10.27 -23.52 6.06
C ASP A 156 -10.42 -23.03 7.51
N HIS A 157 -9.37 -23.12 8.31
CA HIS A 157 -9.35 -22.56 9.67
C HIS A 157 -9.55 -21.04 9.65
N LEU A 158 -8.82 -20.35 8.79
CA LEU A 158 -8.92 -18.88 8.63
C LEU A 158 -10.31 -18.49 8.13
N HIS A 159 -10.82 -19.16 7.10
CA HIS A 159 -12.14 -18.88 6.54
C HIS A 159 -13.24 -19.06 7.61
N THR A 160 -13.23 -20.18 8.34
CA THR A 160 -14.20 -20.46 9.40
C THR A 160 -14.18 -19.38 10.48
N TYR A 161 -12.99 -18.92 10.89
CA TYR A 161 -12.86 -17.85 11.86
C TYR A 161 -13.42 -16.51 11.33
N CYS A 162 -13.11 -16.14 10.10
CA CYS A 162 -13.62 -14.93 9.46
C CYS A 162 -15.15 -14.95 9.40
N MET A 163 -15.76 -16.05 8.98
CA MET A 163 -17.22 -16.19 8.90
C MET A 163 -17.89 -16.02 10.27
N LYS A 164 -17.36 -16.66 11.31
CA LYS A 164 -17.84 -16.49 12.68
C LYS A 164 -17.70 -15.04 13.16
N ARG A 165 -16.59 -14.40 12.84
CA ARG A 165 -16.32 -13.00 13.17
C ARG A 165 -17.31 -12.05 12.50
N PHE A 166 -17.57 -12.23 11.21
CA PHE A 166 -18.55 -11.44 10.48
C PHE A 166 -19.96 -11.62 11.06
N ALA A 167 -20.38 -12.86 11.32
CA ALA A 167 -21.67 -13.13 11.92
C ALA A 167 -21.83 -12.44 13.29
N HIS A 168 -20.79 -12.43 14.12
CA HIS A 168 -20.78 -11.71 15.39
C HIS A 168 -20.93 -10.20 15.19
N LEU A 169 -20.14 -9.61 14.30
CA LEU A 169 -20.18 -8.17 14.02
C LEU A 169 -21.54 -7.71 13.50
N LEU A 170 -22.18 -8.52 12.66
CA LEU A 170 -23.53 -8.23 12.16
C LEU A 170 -24.57 -8.27 13.29
N ARG A 171 -24.51 -9.28 14.19
CA ARG A 171 -25.38 -9.33 15.37
C ARG A 171 -25.20 -8.13 16.29
N VAL A 172 -23.95 -7.72 16.56
CA VAL A 172 -23.66 -6.54 17.38
C VAL A 172 -24.25 -5.27 16.77
N ARG A 173 -24.36 -5.21 15.43
CA ARG A 173 -24.99 -4.11 14.70
C ARG A 173 -26.50 -4.26 14.47
N GLY A 174 -27.11 -5.31 15.02
CA GLY A 174 -28.54 -5.57 14.87
C GLY A 174 -28.97 -6.02 13.48
N ILE A 175 -28.02 -6.53 12.67
CA ILE A 175 -28.30 -7.05 11.33
C ILE A 175 -28.47 -8.56 11.45
N GLU A 176 -29.68 -9.05 11.20
CA GLU A 176 -29.93 -10.49 11.14
C GLU A 176 -29.46 -11.03 9.78
N CYS A 177 -28.62 -12.06 9.81
CA CYS A 177 -28.27 -12.81 8.62
C CYS A 177 -29.36 -13.89 8.42
N GLY A 178 -30.11 -13.77 7.32
CA GLY A 178 -31.04 -14.80 6.86
C GLY A 178 -30.32 -16.04 6.34
#